data_39e3212a33817da7926e60ced7480c84
#
_entry.id   39e3212a33817da7926e60ced7480c84
#
_cell.length_a   1.000
_cell.length_b   1.000
_cell.length_c   1.000
_cell.angle_alpha   90.00
_cell.angle_beta   90.00
_cell.angle_gamma   90.00
#
_symmetry.space_group_name_H-M   'P 1'
#
loop_
_entity.id
_entity.type
_entity.pdbx_description
1 polymer ?
#
loop_
_entity_poly.entity_id
_entity_poly.type
_entity_poly.pdbx_seq_one_letter_code
_entity_poly.pdbx_strand_id
1 'polypeptide(L)'
;MKTHNGIKSNKCNQCDFASSRAELLRGHLKTHSGEKPNKCSQCDFAFSQAGHLRTHLKTHTGEKSNKCNQCDFAFSRADVLRTHLTMHSGEKPNKCNQCDFASSQTSNLRRHLKTHSGEKLYKCNQCNFVSSHTSALRGHVKMHSGEKSNKCNQCDYASSQAGHLRRHLKTHSQSNCNQCEYASSRAGDFRKHLKMHS
;
A
#
# COMPACT_ATOMS: atom_id res chain seq x y z
N MET A 1 -32.66 -8.21 9.01
CA MET A 1 -32.20 -9.49 9.59
C MET A 1 -31.70 -9.22 11.01
N LYS A 2 -32.44 -9.71 12.01
CA LYS A 2 -32.09 -9.53 13.42
C LYS A 2 -30.86 -10.37 13.73
N THR A 3 -29.72 -9.75 14.05
CA THR A 3 -28.55 -10.41 14.60
C THR A 3 -28.93 -10.93 15.99
N HIS A 4 -29.04 -12.24 16.15
CA HIS A 4 -29.17 -12.87 17.44
C HIS A 4 -27.97 -12.49 18.30
N ASN A 5 -28.17 -11.73 19.36
CA ASN A 5 -27.22 -11.50 20.43
C ASN A 5 -26.96 -12.83 21.15
N GLY A 6 -26.20 -13.73 20.51
CA GLY A 6 -25.75 -14.96 21.13
C GLY A 6 -24.76 -14.64 22.24
N ILE A 7 -25.07 -15.11 23.45
CA ILE A 7 -24.16 -15.03 24.61
C ILE A 7 -22.82 -15.61 24.18
N LYS A 8 -21.74 -14.81 24.23
CA LYS A 8 -20.38 -15.23 23.89
C LYS A 8 -19.81 -16.05 25.04
N SER A 9 -20.23 -17.31 25.12
CA SER A 9 -19.88 -18.21 26.23
C SER A 9 -18.43 -18.76 26.16
N ASN A 10 -17.84 -18.80 24.96
CA ASN A 10 -16.49 -19.31 24.77
C ASN A 10 -15.49 -18.15 24.80
N LYS A 11 -14.83 -17.94 25.94
CA LYS A 11 -13.86 -16.86 26.17
C LYS A 11 -12.44 -17.37 26.04
N CYS A 12 -11.56 -16.55 25.44
CA CYS A 12 -10.13 -16.77 25.52
C CYS A 12 -9.62 -16.44 26.93
N ASN A 13 -8.68 -17.23 27.44
CA ASN A 13 -8.03 -17.00 28.74
C ASN A 13 -6.78 -16.10 28.61
N GLN A 14 -6.36 -15.77 27.39
CA GLN A 14 -5.14 -14.98 27.12
C GLN A 14 -5.43 -13.58 26.58
N CYS A 15 -6.68 -13.30 26.18
CA CYS A 15 -7.09 -11.97 25.67
C CYS A 15 -8.62 -11.82 25.71
N ASP A 16 -9.13 -10.63 25.38
CA ASP A 16 -10.55 -10.29 25.43
C ASP A 16 -11.40 -10.94 24.32
N PHE A 17 -10.82 -11.86 23.53
CA PHE A 17 -11.59 -12.56 22.50
C PHE A 17 -12.64 -13.48 23.11
N ALA A 18 -13.88 -13.35 22.65
CA ALA A 18 -14.96 -14.23 23.01
C ALA A 18 -15.87 -14.53 21.82
N SER A 19 -16.37 -15.75 21.73
CA SER A 19 -17.22 -16.22 20.65
C SER A 19 -18.41 -17.06 21.15
N SER A 20 -19.51 -17.04 20.41
CA SER A 20 -20.64 -17.95 20.63
C SER A 20 -20.33 -19.38 20.16
N ARG A 21 -19.29 -19.58 19.34
CA ARG A 21 -18.91 -20.89 18.78
C ARG A 21 -17.56 -21.34 19.31
N ALA A 22 -17.51 -22.53 19.87
CA ALA A 22 -16.27 -23.14 20.38
C ALA A 22 -15.18 -23.33 19.29
N GLU A 23 -15.61 -23.63 18.04
CA GLU A 23 -14.69 -23.76 16.89
C GLU A 23 -13.93 -22.47 16.60
N LEU A 24 -14.60 -21.32 16.72
CA LEU A 24 -13.96 -20.01 16.50
C LEU A 24 -12.95 -19.71 17.61
N LEU A 25 -13.27 -20.09 18.87
CA LEU A 25 -12.30 -19.97 19.97
C LEU A 25 -11.10 -20.89 19.74
N ARG A 26 -11.34 -22.16 19.32
CA ARG A 26 -10.26 -23.09 19.02
C ARG A 26 -9.35 -22.61 17.88
N GLY A 27 -9.96 -22.04 16.84
CA GLY A 27 -9.20 -21.39 15.75
C GLY A 27 -8.41 -20.15 16.22
N HIS A 28 -8.99 -19.36 17.13
CA HIS A 28 -8.35 -18.20 17.72
C HIS A 28 -7.16 -18.61 18.63
N LEU A 29 -7.27 -19.65 19.45
CA LEU A 29 -6.18 -20.11 20.32
C LEU A 29 -4.90 -20.46 19.55
N LYS A 30 -5.02 -20.91 18.29
CA LYS A 30 -3.86 -21.11 17.40
C LYS A 30 -3.09 -19.84 17.08
N THR A 31 -3.69 -18.66 17.27
CA THR A 31 -2.97 -17.39 17.10
C THR A 31 -2.02 -17.11 18.26
N HIS A 32 -2.32 -17.61 19.46
CA HIS A 32 -1.44 -17.49 20.62
C HIS A 32 -0.30 -18.51 20.60
N SER A 33 -0.58 -19.76 20.19
CA SER A 33 0.44 -20.81 20.06
C SER A 33 1.37 -20.61 18.86
N GLY A 34 0.98 -19.74 17.91
CA GLY A 34 1.74 -19.57 16.67
C GLY A 34 1.65 -20.77 15.72
N GLU A 35 0.81 -21.76 16.02
CA GLU A 35 0.67 -23.00 15.26
C GLU A 35 0.06 -22.74 13.89
N LYS A 36 0.75 -23.17 12.83
CA LYS A 36 0.34 -22.99 11.43
C LYS A 36 0.31 -24.34 10.69
N PRO A 37 -0.68 -25.17 10.96
CA PRO A 37 -0.73 -26.53 10.37
C PRO A 37 -1.05 -26.53 8.87
N ASN A 38 -1.63 -25.44 8.33
CA ASN A 38 -2.01 -25.38 6.93
C ASN A 38 -0.86 -24.78 6.11
N LYS A 39 0.02 -25.61 5.58
CA LYS A 39 1.20 -25.22 4.81
C LYS A 39 0.87 -25.10 3.32
N CYS A 40 1.43 -24.11 2.65
CA CYS A 40 1.40 -24.02 1.20
C CYS A 40 2.39 -25.05 0.61
N SER A 41 1.99 -25.73 -0.46
CA SER A 41 2.86 -26.68 -1.18
C SER A 41 3.79 -25.98 -2.19
N GLN A 42 3.56 -24.71 -2.49
CA GLN A 42 4.28 -23.96 -3.53
C GLN A 42 5.23 -22.90 -2.97
N CYS A 43 5.17 -22.61 -1.66
CA CYS A 43 6.06 -21.67 -0.99
C CYS A 43 6.04 -21.87 0.54
N ASP A 44 6.90 -21.15 1.27
CA ASP A 44 7.07 -21.29 2.72
C ASP A 44 5.93 -20.73 3.58
N PHE A 45 4.85 -20.24 2.96
CA PHE A 45 3.73 -19.70 3.72
C PHE A 45 2.90 -20.81 4.39
N ALA A 46 2.59 -20.58 5.67
CA ALA A 46 1.74 -21.45 6.47
C ALA A 46 0.73 -20.63 7.27
N PHE A 47 -0.44 -21.18 7.52
CA PHE A 47 -1.58 -20.49 8.11
C PHE A 47 -2.19 -21.30 9.26
N SER A 48 -2.72 -20.60 10.26
CA SER A 48 -3.49 -21.22 11.34
C SER A 48 -4.85 -21.73 10.88
N GLN A 49 -5.40 -21.14 9.80
CA GLN A 49 -6.73 -21.49 9.27
C GLN A 49 -6.66 -21.93 7.79
N ALA A 50 -7.35 -23.01 7.46
CA ALA A 50 -7.42 -23.55 6.10
C ALA A 50 -8.01 -22.56 5.08
N GLY A 51 -8.96 -21.70 5.51
CA GLY A 51 -9.53 -20.64 4.66
C GLY A 51 -8.50 -19.61 4.20
N HIS A 52 -7.53 -19.28 5.05
CA HIS A 52 -6.42 -18.40 4.69
C HIS A 52 -5.48 -19.05 3.68
N LEU A 53 -5.17 -20.34 3.83
CA LEU A 53 -4.39 -21.08 2.85
C LEU A 53 -5.12 -21.12 1.49
N ARG A 54 -6.44 -21.41 1.47
CA ARG A 54 -7.24 -21.42 0.23
C ARG A 54 -7.19 -20.07 -0.48
N THR A 55 -7.30 -18.98 0.28
CA THR A 55 -7.19 -17.63 -0.28
C THR A 55 -5.79 -17.31 -0.78
N HIS A 56 -4.76 -17.78 -0.09
CA HIS A 56 -3.37 -17.64 -0.49
C HIS A 56 -3.07 -18.40 -1.79
N LEU A 57 -3.57 -19.63 -1.96
CA LEU A 57 -3.36 -20.42 -3.18
C LEU A 57 -3.82 -19.68 -4.45
N LYS A 58 -4.83 -18.82 -4.36
CA LYS A 58 -5.25 -17.95 -5.47
C LYS A 58 -4.16 -16.98 -5.92
N THR A 59 -3.16 -16.70 -5.10
CA THR A 59 -2.02 -15.85 -5.51
C THR A 59 -1.07 -16.58 -6.45
N HIS A 60 -0.97 -17.91 -6.35
CA HIS A 60 -0.17 -18.72 -7.25
C HIS A 60 -0.86 -18.98 -8.59
N THR A 61 -2.18 -19.19 -8.57
CA THR A 61 -2.96 -19.40 -9.81
C THR A 61 -3.28 -18.10 -10.54
N GLY A 62 -3.09 -16.94 -9.89
CA GLY A 62 -3.49 -15.65 -10.43
C GLY A 62 -5.02 -15.46 -10.55
N GLU A 63 -5.83 -16.37 -9.96
CA GLU A 63 -7.28 -16.30 -10.01
C GLU A 63 -7.82 -15.04 -9.34
N LYS A 64 -8.51 -14.20 -10.11
CA LYS A 64 -9.15 -12.96 -9.68
C LYS A 64 -10.64 -13.00 -9.96
N SER A 65 -11.37 -13.74 -9.15
CA SER A 65 -12.81 -13.97 -9.32
C SER A 65 -13.70 -12.76 -8.93
N ASN A 66 -13.15 -11.78 -8.21
CA ASN A 66 -13.90 -10.60 -7.78
C ASN A 66 -13.57 -9.41 -8.69
N LYS A 67 -14.40 -9.21 -9.73
CA LYS A 67 -14.21 -8.16 -10.73
C LYS A 67 -14.91 -6.86 -10.30
N CYS A 68 -14.26 -5.72 -10.56
CA CYS A 68 -14.91 -4.43 -10.49
C CYS A 68 -15.86 -4.26 -11.69
N ASN A 69 -17.02 -3.66 -11.46
CA ASN A 69 -17.98 -3.33 -12.51
C ASN A 69 -17.79 -1.93 -13.11
N GLN A 70 -16.84 -1.15 -12.57
CA GLN A 70 -16.60 0.24 -12.99
C GLN A 70 -15.22 0.42 -13.65
N CYS A 71 -14.35 -0.60 -13.62
CA CYS A 71 -13.04 -0.59 -14.27
C CYS A 71 -12.50 -2.03 -14.41
N ASP A 72 -11.36 -2.19 -15.10
CA ASP A 72 -10.76 -3.50 -15.42
C ASP A 72 -10.08 -4.20 -14.23
N PHE A 73 -10.15 -3.63 -13.02
CA PHE A 73 -9.54 -4.26 -11.86
C PHE A 73 -10.33 -5.47 -11.38
N ALA A 74 -9.60 -6.54 -11.08
CA ALA A 74 -10.11 -7.75 -10.48
C ALA A 74 -9.21 -8.22 -9.33
N PHE A 75 -9.78 -8.85 -8.34
CA PHE A 75 -9.11 -9.25 -7.10
C PHE A 75 -9.41 -10.69 -6.75
N SER A 76 -8.46 -11.36 -6.09
CA SER A 76 -8.66 -12.70 -5.55
C SER A 76 -9.57 -12.72 -4.32
N ARG A 77 -9.75 -11.56 -3.65
CA ARG A 77 -10.50 -11.41 -2.39
C ARG A 77 -11.63 -10.39 -2.54
N ALA A 78 -12.81 -10.72 -2.03
CA ALA A 78 -13.99 -9.85 -2.06
C ALA A 78 -13.83 -8.60 -1.14
N ASP A 79 -13.13 -8.72 -0.02
CA ASP A 79 -12.89 -7.58 0.89
C ASP A 79 -11.95 -6.54 0.25
N VAL A 80 -10.99 -6.98 -0.58
CA VAL A 80 -10.12 -6.09 -1.35
C VAL A 80 -10.92 -5.36 -2.45
N LEU A 81 -11.83 -6.07 -3.16
CA LEU A 81 -12.75 -5.44 -4.11
C LEU A 81 -13.63 -4.39 -3.41
N ARG A 82 -14.20 -4.71 -2.23
CA ARG A 82 -15.01 -3.75 -1.47
C ARG A 82 -14.22 -2.48 -1.14
N THR A 83 -12.97 -2.64 -0.69
CA THR A 83 -12.08 -1.48 -0.43
C THR A 83 -11.75 -0.72 -1.71
N HIS A 84 -11.59 -1.41 -2.86
CA HIS A 84 -11.38 -0.76 -4.15
C HIS A 84 -12.60 0.06 -4.58
N LEU A 85 -13.82 -0.45 -4.38
CA LEU A 85 -15.06 0.26 -4.73
C LEU A 85 -15.21 1.60 -4.00
N THR A 86 -14.67 1.75 -2.78
CA THR A 86 -14.66 3.06 -2.09
C THR A 86 -13.81 4.12 -2.80
N MET A 87 -12.91 3.73 -3.72
CA MET A 87 -12.18 4.70 -4.55
C MET A 87 -13.08 5.30 -5.64
N HIS A 88 -14.03 4.53 -6.17
CA HIS A 88 -14.99 5.02 -7.17
C HIS A 88 -16.06 5.91 -6.53
N SER A 89 -16.57 5.56 -5.34
CA SER A 89 -17.53 6.40 -4.61
C SER A 89 -16.89 7.67 -4.01
N GLY A 90 -15.55 7.71 -3.91
CA GLY A 90 -14.85 8.80 -3.24
C GLY A 90 -15.05 8.85 -1.71
N GLU A 91 -15.75 7.88 -1.13
CA GLU A 91 -16.00 7.81 0.30
C GLU A 91 -14.71 7.66 1.12
N LYS A 92 -14.56 8.50 2.12
CA LYS A 92 -13.43 8.48 3.06
C LYS A 92 -13.95 8.38 4.51
N PRO A 93 -14.46 7.22 4.92
CA PRO A 93 -15.08 7.06 6.24
C PRO A 93 -14.09 7.19 7.41
N ASN A 94 -12.80 7.01 7.15
CA ASN A 94 -11.78 7.10 8.20
C ASN A 94 -11.24 8.53 8.26
N LYS A 95 -11.84 9.37 9.12
CA LYS A 95 -11.48 10.77 9.32
C LYS A 95 -10.48 10.94 10.46
N CYS A 96 -9.53 11.85 10.29
CA CYS A 96 -8.69 12.33 11.37
C CYS A 96 -9.50 13.25 12.29
N ASN A 97 -9.28 13.16 13.59
CA ASN A 97 -9.91 14.04 14.59
C ASN A 97 -9.08 15.31 14.86
N GLN A 98 -7.88 15.42 14.27
CA GLN A 98 -6.96 16.53 14.51
C GLN A 98 -6.76 17.44 13.28
N CYS A 99 -7.23 17.01 12.09
CA CYS A 99 -7.14 17.79 10.85
C CYS A 99 -8.12 17.25 9.81
N ASP A 100 -8.22 17.91 8.64
CA ASP A 100 -9.14 17.53 7.55
C ASP A 100 -8.76 16.26 6.77
N PHE A 101 -7.71 15.56 7.20
CA PHE A 101 -7.33 14.31 6.53
C PHE A 101 -8.39 13.24 6.69
N ALA A 102 -8.78 12.63 5.58
CA ALA A 102 -9.67 11.47 5.54
C ALA A 102 -9.20 10.44 4.51
N SER A 103 -9.44 9.17 4.80
CA SER A 103 -9.04 8.06 3.92
C SER A 103 -10.12 6.99 3.81
N SER A 104 -10.14 6.29 2.67
CA SER A 104 -10.95 5.10 2.48
C SER A 104 -10.46 3.89 3.29
N GLN A 105 -9.19 3.89 3.72
CA GLN A 105 -8.58 2.78 4.45
C GLN A 105 -8.14 3.18 5.85
N THR A 106 -8.51 2.38 6.86
CA THR A 106 -8.10 2.58 8.27
C THR A 106 -6.58 2.55 8.46
N SER A 107 -5.87 1.72 7.67
CA SER A 107 -4.41 1.65 7.70
C SER A 107 -3.74 2.97 7.31
N ASN A 108 -4.33 3.70 6.35
CA ASN A 108 -3.84 5.01 5.95
C ASN A 108 -4.09 6.06 7.04
N LEU A 109 -5.28 6.04 7.68
CA LEU A 109 -5.54 6.92 8.82
C LEU A 109 -4.56 6.63 9.97
N ARG A 110 -4.36 5.36 10.34
CA ARG A 110 -3.40 4.98 11.39
C ARG A 110 -1.98 5.47 11.07
N ARG A 111 -1.57 5.37 9.81
CA ARG A 111 -0.27 5.91 9.35
C ARG A 111 -0.22 7.43 9.43
N HIS A 112 -1.30 8.10 9.03
CA HIS A 112 -1.40 9.57 9.13
C HIS A 112 -1.35 10.05 10.59
N LEU A 113 -2.04 9.39 11.53
CA LEU A 113 -2.01 9.77 12.94
C LEU A 113 -0.59 9.81 13.54
N LYS A 114 0.34 9.02 13.02
CA LYS A 114 1.76 9.09 13.41
C LYS A 114 2.43 10.42 13.03
N THR A 115 1.88 11.17 12.08
CA THR A 115 2.40 12.50 11.76
C THR A 115 2.06 13.53 12.85
N HIS A 116 0.96 13.34 13.56
CA HIS A 116 0.57 14.20 14.69
C HIS A 116 1.35 13.85 15.97
N SER A 117 1.58 12.56 16.24
CA SER A 117 2.36 12.13 17.41
C SER A 117 3.86 12.38 17.26
N GLY A 118 4.34 12.71 16.06
CA GLY A 118 5.77 12.87 15.80
C GLY A 118 6.59 11.58 15.92
N GLU A 119 5.94 10.44 16.09
CA GLU A 119 6.61 9.15 16.24
C GLU A 119 7.41 8.78 14.98
N LYS A 120 8.73 8.72 15.13
CA LYS A 120 9.67 8.28 14.11
C LYS A 120 10.24 6.92 14.49
N LEU A 121 9.48 5.86 14.21
CA LEU A 121 9.80 4.51 14.68
C LEU A 121 10.91 3.82 13.87
N TYR A 122 11.18 4.28 12.67
CA TYR A 122 12.11 3.63 11.75
C TYR A 122 13.41 4.42 11.69
N LYS A 123 14.45 3.89 12.34
CA LYS A 123 15.78 4.51 12.43
C LYS A 123 16.73 3.85 11.43
N CYS A 124 17.59 4.63 10.80
CA CYS A 124 18.74 4.12 10.08
C CYS A 124 19.78 3.59 11.08
N ASN A 125 20.41 2.48 10.76
CA ASN A 125 21.49 1.92 11.57
C ASN A 125 22.87 2.50 11.23
N GLN A 126 22.96 3.28 10.13
CA GLN A 126 24.22 3.85 9.63
C GLN A 126 24.33 5.37 9.86
N CYS A 127 23.21 6.04 10.19
CA CYS A 127 23.21 7.49 10.46
C CYS A 127 21.99 7.90 11.29
N ASN A 128 21.90 9.18 11.66
CA ASN A 128 20.83 9.73 12.48
C ASN A 128 19.48 9.91 11.76
N PHE A 129 19.34 9.37 10.53
CA PHE A 129 18.07 9.47 9.83
C PHE A 129 16.98 8.63 10.52
N VAL A 130 15.83 9.27 10.75
CA VAL A 130 14.64 8.62 11.32
C VAL A 130 13.39 8.97 10.51
N SER A 131 12.46 8.04 10.39
CA SER A 131 11.25 8.20 9.61
C SER A 131 10.03 7.58 10.30
N SER A 132 8.85 8.11 10.03
CA SER A 132 7.56 7.49 10.39
C SER A 132 7.14 6.38 9.41
N HIS A 133 7.87 6.19 8.30
CA HIS A 133 7.53 5.23 7.25
C HIS A 133 8.69 4.30 6.89
N THR A 134 8.42 2.99 6.83
CA THR A 134 9.41 1.98 6.38
C THR A 134 9.87 2.21 4.95
N SER A 135 8.96 2.66 4.06
CA SER A 135 9.31 2.96 2.66
C SER A 135 10.31 4.11 2.54
N ALA A 136 10.19 5.13 3.39
CA ALA A 136 11.14 6.24 3.42
C ALA A 136 12.52 5.79 3.95
N LEU A 137 12.54 4.98 5.02
CA LEU A 137 13.80 4.39 5.50
C LEU A 137 14.44 3.50 4.44
N ARG A 138 13.65 2.63 3.78
CA ARG A 138 14.17 1.77 2.70
C ARG A 138 14.78 2.58 1.55
N GLY A 139 14.11 3.66 1.15
CA GLY A 139 14.64 4.59 0.14
C GLY A 139 15.92 5.29 0.59
N HIS A 140 16.01 5.66 1.87
CA HIS A 140 17.19 6.26 2.46
C HIS A 140 18.37 5.28 2.54
N VAL A 141 18.17 4.04 2.99
CA VAL A 141 19.23 3.01 3.07
C VAL A 141 19.89 2.75 1.71
N LYS A 142 19.14 2.84 0.61
CA LYS A 142 19.73 2.75 -0.74
C LYS A 142 20.73 3.87 -1.07
N MET A 143 20.70 4.98 -0.34
CA MET A 143 21.71 6.04 -0.51
C MET A 143 23.06 5.63 0.10
N HIS A 144 23.05 4.86 1.20
CA HIS A 144 24.28 4.35 1.80
C HIS A 144 24.92 3.25 0.94
N SER A 145 24.14 2.37 0.32
CA SER A 145 24.66 1.33 -0.58
C SER A 145 25.10 1.86 -1.95
N GLY A 146 24.74 3.11 -2.29
CA GLY A 146 25.00 3.66 -3.63
C GLY A 146 24.19 2.96 -4.74
N GLU A 147 23.28 2.06 -4.39
CA GLU A 147 22.51 1.29 -5.36
C GLU A 147 21.57 2.19 -6.17
N LYS A 148 21.81 2.27 -7.48
CA LYS A 148 20.98 2.99 -8.45
C LYS A 148 20.25 2.01 -9.35
N SER A 149 19.22 1.37 -8.82
CA SER A 149 18.47 0.32 -9.51
C SER A 149 17.54 0.84 -10.64
N ASN A 150 17.28 2.15 -10.68
CA ASN A 150 16.44 2.75 -11.71
C ASN A 150 17.34 3.44 -12.77
N LYS A 151 17.61 2.74 -13.86
CA LYS A 151 18.47 3.21 -14.96
C LYS A 151 17.66 3.81 -16.09
N CYS A 152 18.16 4.88 -16.70
CA CYS A 152 17.65 5.40 -17.96
C CYS A 152 18.06 4.45 -19.10
N ASN A 153 17.17 4.26 -20.08
CA ASN A 153 17.46 3.48 -21.28
C ASN A 153 17.99 4.33 -22.44
N GLN A 154 18.08 5.65 -22.25
CA GLN A 154 18.50 6.60 -23.28
C GLN A 154 19.84 7.28 -22.96
N CYS A 155 20.33 7.18 -21.72
CA CYS A 155 21.63 7.72 -21.30
C CYS A 155 22.10 7.03 -20.00
N ASP A 156 23.30 7.36 -19.53
CA ASP A 156 23.94 6.76 -18.34
C ASP A 156 23.33 7.20 -17.00
N TYR A 157 22.24 7.98 -17.02
CA TYR A 157 21.60 8.40 -15.78
C TYR A 157 20.97 7.22 -15.05
N ALA A 158 21.27 7.13 -13.76
CA ALA A 158 20.67 6.15 -12.86
C ALA A 158 20.32 6.76 -11.51
N SER A 159 19.26 6.29 -10.87
CA SER A 159 18.80 6.79 -9.58
C SER A 159 18.37 5.65 -8.65
N SER A 160 18.50 5.86 -7.35
CA SER A 160 17.97 4.97 -6.31
C SER A 160 16.44 5.04 -6.20
N GLN A 161 15.81 6.10 -6.73
CA GLN A 161 14.37 6.33 -6.63
C GLN A 161 13.72 6.41 -8.02
N ALA A 162 12.65 5.63 -8.23
CA ALA A 162 11.88 5.62 -9.48
C ALA A 162 11.28 6.99 -9.84
N GLY A 163 10.90 7.80 -8.83
CA GLY A 163 10.42 9.17 -9.04
C GLY A 163 11.43 10.09 -9.69
N HIS A 164 12.71 9.95 -9.31
CA HIS A 164 13.80 10.73 -9.91
C HIS A 164 14.04 10.29 -11.36
N LEU A 165 14.03 8.98 -11.66
CA LEU A 165 14.11 8.51 -13.04
C LEU A 165 12.93 9.02 -13.87
N ARG A 166 11.69 8.97 -13.35
CA ARG A 166 10.52 9.49 -14.06
C ARG A 166 10.64 10.98 -14.37
N ARG A 167 11.19 11.75 -13.43
CA ARG A 167 11.48 13.19 -13.66
C ARG A 167 12.58 13.39 -14.69
N HIS A 168 13.64 12.59 -14.65
CA HIS A 168 14.70 12.62 -15.63
C HIS A 168 14.21 12.22 -17.04
N LEU A 169 13.39 11.19 -17.19
CA LEU A 169 12.85 10.78 -18.49
C LEU A 169 12.12 11.90 -19.22
N LYS A 170 11.54 12.86 -18.49
CA LYS A 170 10.96 14.07 -19.09
C LYS A 170 11.99 14.96 -19.78
N THR A 171 13.27 14.86 -19.46
CA THR A 171 14.32 15.63 -20.15
C THR A 171 14.60 15.08 -21.56
N HIS A 172 14.22 13.84 -21.83
CA HIS A 172 14.32 13.24 -23.16
C HIS A 172 13.09 13.51 -24.04
N SER A 173 11.96 13.91 -23.42
CA SER A 173 10.76 14.36 -24.13
C SER A 173 10.71 15.88 -24.15
N GLN A 174 10.92 16.48 -25.31
CA GLN A 174 10.80 17.92 -25.51
C GLN A 174 9.35 18.28 -25.92
N SER A 175 8.82 19.35 -25.32
CA SER A 175 7.58 19.95 -25.80
C SER A 175 7.94 21.04 -26.82
N ASN A 176 7.51 20.87 -28.06
CA ASN A 176 7.76 21.82 -29.13
C ASN A 176 6.66 22.88 -29.18
N CYS A 177 7.04 24.14 -29.38
CA CYS A 177 6.08 25.19 -29.63
C CYS A 177 5.49 25.02 -31.05
N ASN A 178 4.18 25.23 -31.18
CA ASN A 178 3.50 25.15 -32.46
C ASN A 178 3.57 26.47 -33.24
N GLN A 179 4.09 27.55 -32.64
CA GLN A 179 4.17 28.88 -33.22
C GLN A 179 5.60 29.33 -33.54
N CYS A 180 6.62 28.62 -33.03
CA CYS A 180 8.03 28.88 -33.30
C CYS A 180 8.88 27.66 -33.04
N GLU A 181 10.19 27.69 -33.33
CA GLU A 181 11.12 26.57 -33.15
C GLU A 181 11.53 26.29 -31.71
N TYR A 182 10.94 27.00 -30.73
CA TYR A 182 11.28 26.79 -29.33
C TYR A 182 10.82 25.40 -28.83
N ALA A 183 11.72 24.71 -28.18
CA ALA A 183 11.47 23.42 -27.53
C ALA A 183 12.02 23.41 -26.09
N SER A 184 11.31 22.80 -25.17
CA SER A 184 11.77 22.65 -23.79
C SER A 184 11.30 21.32 -23.17
N SER A 185 12.19 20.70 -22.43
CA SER A 185 11.89 19.52 -21.59
C SER A 185 11.29 19.89 -20.23
N ARG A 186 11.32 21.19 -19.86
CA ARG A 186 10.77 21.69 -18.60
C ARG A 186 9.41 22.36 -18.85
N ALA A 187 8.35 21.76 -18.30
CA ALA A 187 6.97 22.27 -18.45
C ALA A 187 6.82 23.72 -17.94
N GLY A 188 7.61 24.15 -16.94
CA GLY A 188 7.62 25.52 -16.43
C GLY A 188 8.16 26.53 -17.45
N ASP A 189 9.29 26.21 -18.08
CA ASP A 189 9.93 27.07 -19.07
C ASP A 189 9.07 27.12 -20.35
N PHE A 190 8.53 25.98 -20.77
CA PHE A 190 7.60 25.91 -21.90
C PHE A 190 6.34 26.75 -21.67
N ARG A 191 5.75 26.69 -20.45
CA ARG A 191 4.60 27.52 -20.11
C ARG A 191 4.92 29.01 -20.07
N LYS A 192 6.14 29.39 -19.62
CA LYS A 192 6.58 30.80 -19.68
C LYS A 192 6.73 31.26 -21.12
N HIS A 193 7.33 30.42 -21.97
CA HIS A 193 7.49 30.70 -23.38
C HIS A 193 6.14 30.90 -24.11
N LEU A 194 5.15 30.03 -23.86
CA LEU A 194 3.82 30.14 -24.46
C LEU A 194 3.12 31.48 -24.12
N LYS A 195 3.43 32.12 -22.98
CA LYS A 195 2.92 33.42 -22.61
C LYS A 195 3.51 34.58 -23.45
N MET A 196 4.60 34.30 -24.18
CA MET A 196 5.18 35.32 -25.08
C MET A 196 4.43 35.39 -26.41
N HIS A 197 3.59 34.41 -26.71
CA HIS A 197 2.74 34.35 -27.89
C HIS A 197 1.29 34.78 -27.62
N SER A 198 0.94 35.04 -26.35
CA SER A 198 -0.37 35.55 -25.94
C SER A 198 -0.26 37.02 -25.56
#